data_7e39afbae08e622ff87ceb076dd6a4d0
#
_entry.id   7e39afbae08e622ff87ceb076dd6a4d0
#
_cell.length_a   1.000
_cell.length_b   1.000
_cell.length_c   1.000
_cell.angle_alpha   90.00
_cell.angle_beta   90.00
_cell.angle_gamma   90.00
#
_symmetry.space_group_name_H-M   'P 1'
#
loop_
_entity.id
_entity.type
_entity.pdbx_description
1 polymer ?
#
loop_
_entity_poly.entity_id
_entity_poly.type
_entity_poly.pdbx_seq_one_letter_code
_entity_poly.pdbx_strand_id
1 'polypeptide(L)'
;MAQYKTYSALVSAMNKNINIAVENACNRLLGTLQELIDTEYYDQFEPDYYKRTYQFWRSATTKMLTQNCGEIFMDEDAMNYGAYWDGELQLQFASRGYHGTTAIQTEGRFWQAFLDFCEQNAVKILKEELIKQGIQVK
;
A
#
# COMPACT_ATOMS: atom_id res chain seq x y z
N MET A 1 33.43 -9.12 -1.83
CA MET A 1 32.64 -9.20 -3.08
C MET A 1 32.19 -10.65 -3.27
N ALA A 2 30.90 -10.89 -3.47
CA ALA A 2 30.40 -12.23 -3.73
C ALA A 2 30.86 -12.72 -5.09
N GLN A 3 31.34 -13.97 -5.15
CA GLN A 3 31.75 -14.61 -6.40
C GLN A 3 30.77 -15.74 -6.74
N TYR A 4 30.34 -15.79 -7.99
CA TYR A 4 29.41 -16.79 -8.48
C TYR A 4 30.12 -17.70 -9.47
N LYS A 5 30.05 -19.03 -9.24
CA LYS A 5 30.72 -20.03 -10.07
C LYS A 5 29.99 -20.29 -11.39
N THR A 6 28.70 -19.95 -11.49
CA THR A 6 27.90 -20.16 -12.69
C THR A 6 27.02 -18.96 -12.98
N TYR A 7 26.64 -18.79 -14.25
CA TYR A 7 25.67 -17.79 -14.67
C TYR A 7 24.32 -17.99 -13.96
N SER A 8 23.85 -19.23 -13.83
CA SER A 8 22.62 -19.54 -13.12
C SER A 8 22.64 -19.10 -11.64
N ALA A 9 23.77 -19.29 -10.95
CA ALA A 9 23.93 -18.86 -9.57
C ALA A 9 23.89 -17.32 -9.45
N LEU A 10 24.51 -16.62 -10.40
CA LEU A 10 24.46 -15.15 -10.45
C LEU A 10 23.05 -14.64 -10.67
N VAL A 11 22.33 -15.18 -11.65
CA VAL A 11 20.93 -14.81 -11.94
C VAL A 11 20.02 -15.06 -10.74
N SER A 12 20.17 -16.20 -10.06
CA SER A 12 19.38 -16.51 -8.86
C SER A 12 19.64 -15.52 -7.73
N ALA A 13 20.89 -15.14 -7.50
CA ALA A 13 21.25 -14.16 -6.48
C ALA A 13 20.73 -12.75 -6.81
N MET A 14 20.82 -12.34 -8.07
CA MET A 14 20.26 -11.06 -8.52
C MET A 14 18.75 -11.03 -8.36
N ASN A 15 18.05 -12.07 -8.78
CA ASN A 15 16.59 -12.18 -8.64
C ASN A 15 16.16 -12.12 -7.17
N LYS A 16 16.88 -12.77 -6.27
CA LYS A 16 16.62 -12.68 -4.84
C LYS A 16 16.74 -11.23 -4.34
N ASN A 17 17.80 -10.54 -4.72
CA ASN A 17 18.04 -9.15 -4.30
C ASN A 17 17.00 -8.19 -4.91
N ILE A 18 16.61 -8.39 -6.16
CA ILE A 18 15.55 -7.61 -6.80
C ILE A 18 14.22 -7.84 -6.07
N ASN A 19 13.91 -9.09 -5.73
CA ASN A 19 12.67 -9.42 -5.00
C ASN A 19 12.61 -8.71 -3.63
N ILE A 20 13.71 -8.70 -2.88
CA ILE A 20 13.81 -7.97 -1.62
C ILE A 20 13.60 -6.47 -1.84
N ALA A 21 14.19 -5.89 -2.87
CA ALA A 21 14.04 -4.47 -3.19
C ALA A 21 12.59 -4.12 -3.53
N VAL A 22 11.91 -4.96 -4.31
CA VAL A 22 10.49 -4.77 -4.66
C VAL A 22 9.61 -4.85 -3.42
N GLU A 23 9.82 -5.85 -2.57
CA GLU A 23 9.06 -6.00 -1.32
C GLU A 23 9.26 -4.79 -0.38
N ASN A 24 10.49 -4.33 -0.22
CA ASN A 24 10.81 -3.14 0.58
C ASN A 24 10.18 -1.88 -0.01
N ALA A 25 10.20 -1.71 -1.32
CA ALA A 25 9.55 -0.59 -2.00
C ALA A 25 8.03 -0.61 -1.78
N CYS A 26 7.40 -1.78 -1.88
CA CYS A 26 5.98 -1.95 -1.58
C CYS A 26 5.64 -1.59 -0.13
N ASN A 27 6.47 -1.99 0.82
CA ASN A 27 6.27 -1.66 2.24
C ASN A 27 6.40 -0.14 2.49
N ARG A 28 7.32 0.54 1.82
CA ARG A 28 7.43 2.01 1.90
C ARG A 28 6.20 2.70 1.31
N LEU A 29 5.74 2.24 0.16
CA LEU A 29 4.52 2.78 -0.47
C LEU A 29 3.27 2.49 0.36
N LEU A 30 3.20 1.32 1.00
CA LEU A 30 2.11 1.01 1.94
C LEU A 30 2.07 2.00 3.09
N GLY A 31 3.22 2.35 3.67
CA GLY A 31 3.30 3.39 4.71
C GLY A 31 2.72 4.72 4.24
N THR A 32 3.02 5.12 3.01
CA THR A 32 2.45 6.35 2.41
C THR A 32 0.93 6.25 2.23
N LEU A 33 0.42 5.10 1.77
CA LEU A 33 -1.02 4.89 1.66
C LEU A 33 -1.72 5.02 3.02
N GLN A 34 -1.15 4.44 4.05
CA GLN A 34 -1.68 4.53 5.41
C GLN A 34 -1.67 5.96 5.96
N GLU A 35 -0.61 6.72 5.71
CA GLU A 35 -0.55 8.15 6.05
C GLU A 35 -1.62 8.95 5.32
N LEU A 36 -1.88 8.66 4.05
CA LEU A 36 -2.91 9.33 3.26
C LEU A 36 -4.32 8.95 3.73
N ILE A 37 -4.55 7.72 4.17
CA ILE A 37 -5.82 7.35 4.82
C ILE A 37 -6.03 8.19 6.08
N ASP A 38 -4.99 8.39 6.88
CA ASP A 38 -5.08 9.24 8.06
C ASP A 38 -5.41 10.68 7.69
N THR A 39 -4.65 11.30 6.80
CA THR A 39 -4.76 12.73 6.48
C THR A 39 -5.96 13.07 5.60
N GLU A 40 -6.26 12.24 4.60
CA GLU A 40 -7.29 12.52 3.60
C GLU A 40 -8.64 11.86 3.89
N TYR A 41 -8.70 10.97 4.87
CA TYR A 41 -9.92 10.28 5.24
C TYR A 41 -10.25 10.45 6.74
N TYR A 42 -9.44 9.95 7.65
CA TYR A 42 -9.73 10.02 9.09
C TYR A 42 -9.72 11.44 9.66
N ASP A 43 -8.76 12.25 9.27
CA ASP A 43 -8.64 13.63 9.79
C ASP A 43 -9.73 14.58 9.27
N GLN A 44 -10.48 14.16 8.25
CA GLN A 44 -11.59 14.93 7.69
C GLN A 44 -12.88 14.82 8.53
N PHE A 45 -12.93 13.89 9.47
CA PHE A 45 -14.15 13.61 10.23
C PHE A 45 -13.85 13.09 11.64
N GLU A 46 -14.53 13.67 12.64
CA GLU A 46 -14.52 13.17 14.02
C GLU A 46 -15.85 12.46 14.31
N PRO A 47 -15.86 11.16 14.63
CA PRO A 47 -17.10 10.43 14.86
C PRO A 47 -17.73 10.79 16.22
N ASP A 48 -19.02 11.15 16.23
CA ASP A 48 -19.78 11.49 17.44
C ASP A 48 -20.45 10.25 18.08
N TYR A 49 -20.73 9.22 17.29
CA TYR A 49 -21.58 8.10 17.70
C TYR A 49 -20.87 6.75 17.80
N TYR A 50 -19.61 6.65 17.41
CA TYR A 50 -18.84 5.40 17.44
C TYR A 50 -17.36 5.66 17.68
N LYS A 51 -16.66 4.61 18.12
CA LYS A 51 -15.20 4.65 18.18
C LYS A 51 -14.59 4.04 16.93
N ARG A 52 -13.61 4.70 16.35
CA ARG A 52 -12.86 4.15 15.22
C ARG A 52 -12.15 2.87 15.62
N THR A 53 -12.33 1.80 14.86
CA THR A 53 -11.61 0.54 15.03
C THR A 53 -10.31 0.51 14.24
N TYR A 54 -10.12 1.45 13.32
CA TYR A 54 -9.01 1.52 12.38
C TYR A 54 -8.86 0.29 11.48
N GLN A 55 -9.92 -0.48 11.31
CA GLN A 55 -9.93 -1.62 10.39
C GLN A 55 -9.72 -1.18 8.96
N PHE A 56 -10.30 -0.05 8.55
CA PHE A 56 -10.10 0.56 7.23
C PHE A 56 -8.62 0.88 6.98
N TRP A 57 -7.94 1.49 7.93
CA TRP A 57 -6.52 1.77 7.86
C TRP A 57 -5.68 0.48 7.76
N ARG A 58 -6.01 -0.53 8.56
CA ARG A 58 -5.32 -1.82 8.57
C ARG A 58 -5.61 -2.67 7.35
N SER A 59 -6.69 -2.39 6.62
CA SER A 59 -7.01 -3.10 5.39
C SER A 59 -6.07 -2.76 4.24
N ALA A 60 -5.38 -1.62 4.30
CA ALA A 60 -4.28 -1.32 3.39
C ALA A 60 -3.14 -2.33 3.64
N THR A 61 -2.76 -3.07 2.62
CA THR A 61 -1.77 -4.13 2.74
C THR A 61 -1.00 -4.33 1.45
N THR A 62 0.03 -5.14 1.52
CA THR A 62 0.85 -5.51 0.36
C THR A 62 1.18 -6.99 0.37
N LYS A 63 1.36 -7.56 -0.80
CA LYS A 63 1.83 -8.94 -0.97
C LYS A 63 2.69 -9.07 -2.24
N MET A 64 3.54 -10.06 -2.25
CA MET A 64 4.23 -10.45 -3.48
C MET A 64 3.32 -11.38 -4.28
N LEU A 65 3.05 -11.03 -5.55
CA LEU A 65 2.25 -11.84 -6.47
C LEU A 65 3.07 -12.96 -7.10
N THR A 66 4.23 -12.60 -7.58
CA THR A 66 5.22 -13.48 -8.18
C THR A 66 6.61 -12.97 -7.83
N GLN A 67 7.66 -13.68 -8.29
CA GLN A 67 9.01 -13.17 -8.16
C GLN A 67 9.13 -11.79 -8.82
N ASN A 68 9.68 -10.82 -8.07
CA ASN A 68 9.92 -9.44 -8.51
C ASN A 68 8.66 -8.64 -8.87
N CYS A 69 7.49 -9.08 -8.40
CA CYS A 69 6.23 -8.39 -8.61
C CYS A 69 5.43 -8.32 -7.31
N GLY A 70 5.20 -7.12 -6.81
CA GLY A 70 4.40 -6.87 -5.61
C GLY A 70 3.11 -6.11 -5.93
N GLU A 71 2.15 -6.19 -5.03
CA GLU A 71 0.87 -5.51 -5.11
C GLU A 71 0.59 -4.78 -3.80
N ILE A 72 0.00 -3.60 -3.89
CA ILE A 72 -0.54 -2.83 -2.77
C ILE A 72 -2.04 -2.68 -3.00
N PHE A 73 -2.84 -3.05 -2.01
CA PHE A 73 -4.30 -3.07 -2.16
C PHE A 73 -5.01 -2.83 -0.84
N MET A 74 -6.32 -2.58 -0.92
CA MET A 74 -7.21 -2.55 0.24
C MET A 74 -7.87 -3.92 0.38
N ASP A 75 -7.61 -4.60 1.48
CA ASP A 75 -8.16 -5.94 1.76
C ASP A 75 -9.54 -5.80 2.40
N GLU A 76 -10.58 -6.01 1.63
CA GLU A 76 -11.96 -5.94 2.10
C GLU A 76 -12.29 -7.00 3.15
N ASP A 77 -11.63 -8.16 3.09
CA ASP A 77 -11.83 -9.25 4.05
C ASP A 77 -11.25 -8.93 5.44
N ALA A 78 -10.33 -7.98 5.52
CA ALA A 78 -9.77 -7.51 6.79
C ALA A 78 -10.71 -6.59 7.56
N MET A 79 -11.83 -6.17 6.96
CA MET A 79 -12.81 -5.29 7.56
C MET A 79 -14.07 -6.05 7.97
N ASN A 80 -14.43 -5.96 9.24
CA ASN A 80 -15.64 -6.54 9.79
C ASN A 80 -16.35 -5.52 10.69
N TYR A 81 -17.42 -4.95 10.17
CA TYR A 81 -18.23 -3.94 10.85
C TYR A 81 -19.60 -4.48 11.30
N GLY A 82 -19.77 -5.80 11.35
CA GLY A 82 -21.01 -6.46 11.75
C GLY A 82 -21.87 -6.96 10.58
N ALA A 83 -23.08 -7.46 10.88
CA ALA A 83 -23.91 -8.18 9.92
C ALA A 83 -24.40 -7.36 8.72
N TYR A 84 -24.41 -6.03 8.83
CA TYR A 84 -24.96 -5.12 7.81
C TYR A 84 -23.91 -4.28 7.10
N TRP A 85 -22.63 -4.47 7.43
CA TRP A 85 -21.57 -3.58 6.95
C TRP A 85 -20.29 -4.37 6.71
N ASP A 86 -20.10 -4.83 5.49
CA ASP A 86 -18.89 -5.55 5.09
C ASP A 86 -17.81 -4.62 4.54
N GLY A 87 -16.64 -5.19 4.27
CA GLY A 87 -15.48 -4.44 3.78
C GLY A 87 -15.70 -3.85 2.39
N GLU A 88 -16.37 -4.57 1.48
CA GLU A 88 -16.69 -4.07 0.15
C GLU A 88 -17.56 -2.80 0.24
N LEU A 89 -18.59 -2.85 1.05
CA LEU A 89 -19.49 -1.71 1.25
C LEU A 89 -18.75 -0.53 1.88
N GLN A 90 -17.85 -0.78 2.82
CA GLN A 90 -17.00 0.25 3.41
C GLN A 90 -16.11 0.94 2.37
N LEU A 91 -15.49 0.19 1.47
CA LEU A 91 -14.69 0.75 0.38
C LEU A 91 -15.54 1.59 -0.57
N GLN A 92 -16.74 1.13 -0.91
CA GLN A 92 -17.68 1.89 -1.73
C GLN A 92 -18.08 3.21 -1.07
N PHE A 93 -18.37 3.19 0.23
CA PHE A 93 -18.71 4.42 0.95
C PHE A 93 -17.52 5.38 1.06
N ALA A 94 -16.34 4.87 1.38
CA ALA A 94 -15.13 5.69 1.43
C ALA A 94 -14.82 6.36 0.09
N SER A 95 -15.02 5.65 -1.03
CA SER A 95 -14.82 6.19 -2.36
C SER A 95 -15.80 7.32 -2.71
N ARG A 96 -16.97 7.33 -2.09
CA ARG A 96 -18.02 8.35 -2.27
C ARG A 96 -18.01 9.45 -1.21
N GLY A 97 -17.07 9.40 -0.27
CA GLY A 97 -16.95 10.38 0.80
C GLY A 97 -17.90 10.18 1.97
N TYR A 98 -18.37 8.96 2.21
CA TYR A 98 -19.23 8.66 3.36
C TYR A 98 -18.43 8.14 4.55
N HIS A 99 -18.76 8.66 5.74
CA HIS A 99 -18.26 8.19 7.03
C HIS A 99 -19.45 7.78 7.91
N GLY A 100 -19.86 6.53 7.82
CA GLY A 100 -21.06 6.06 8.52
C GLY A 100 -22.32 6.61 7.88
N THR A 101 -23.10 7.38 8.63
CA THR A 101 -24.38 7.94 8.18
C THR A 101 -24.30 9.31 7.55
N THR A 102 -23.16 9.98 7.64
CA THR A 102 -22.99 11.36 7.18
C THR A 102 -22.09 11.39 5.95
N ALA A 103 -22.58 11.99 4.88
CA ALA A 103 -21.77 12.24 3.69
C ALA A 103 -20.74 13.32 3.98
N ILE A 104 -19.48 13.05 3.68
CA ILE A 104 -18.38 13.98 3.80
C ILE A 104 -17.68 14.07 2.44
N GLN A 105 -17.31 15.25 2.05
CA GLN A 105 -16.80 15.54 0.72
C GLN A 105 -15.31 15.20 0.58
N THR A 106 -14.93 13.97 0.87
CA THR A 106 -13.56 13.49 0.68
C THR A 106 -13.40 12.63 -0.58
N GLU A 107 -14.49 12.12 -1.14
CA GLU A 107 -14.58 11.48 -2.46
C GLU A 107 -13.38 10.60 -2.85
N GLY A 108 -12.93 9.72 -1.94
CA GLY A 108 -11.80 8.82 -2.23
C GLY A 108 -10.45 9.50 -2.45
N ARG A 109 -10.27 10.73 -1.98
CA ARG A 109 -9.04 11.52 -2.17
C ARG A 109 -7.78 10.80 -1.73
N PHE A 110 -7.85 9.99 -0.69
CA PHE A 110 -6.70 9.22 -0.22
C PHE A 110 -6.15 8.29 -1.31
N TRP A 111 -7.03 7.68 -2.10
CA TRP A 111 -6.62 6.75 -3.15
C TRP A 111 -6.03 7.51 -4.35
N GLN A 112 -6.67 8.58 -4.78
CA GLN A 112 -6.13 9.40 -5.87
C GLN A 112 -4.80 10.03 -5.47
N ALA A 113 -4.69 10.55 -4.26
CA ALA A 113 -3.44 11.08 -3.73
C ALA A 113 -2.33 10.02 -3.68
N PHE A 114 -2.68 8.78 -3.34
CA PHE A 114 -1.74 7.66 -3.38
C PHE A 114 -1.29 7.32 -4.80
N LEU A 115 -2.19 7.26 -5.76
CA LEU A 115 -1.84 7.02 -7.15
C LEU A 115 -0.93 8.13 -7.70
N ASP A 116 -1.23 9.39 -7.41
CA ASP A 116 -0.40 10.53 -7.80
C ASP A 116 0.99 10.46 -7.16
N PHE A 117 1.07 10.08 -5.90
CA PHE A 117 2.35 9.86 -5.21
C PHE A 117 3.15 8.74 -5.86
N CYS A 118 2.52 7.61 -6.19
CA CYS A 118 3.17 6.49 -6.87
C CYS A 118 3.70 6.90 -8.24
N GLU A 119 2.93 7.61 -9.01
CA GLU A 119 3.35 8.09 -10.33
C GLU A 119 4.62 8.94 -10.24
N GLN A 120 4.72 9.79 -9.22
CA GLN A 120 5.85 10.68 -9.02
C GLN A 120 7.06 10.03 -8.34
N ASN A 121 6.87 9.04 -7.50
CA ASN A 121 7.89 8.58 -6.56
C ASN A 121 8.20 7.08 -6.60
N ALA A 122 7.33 6.22 -7.15
CA ALA A 122 7.51 4.77 -7.05
C ALA A 122 8.82 4.29 -7.69
N VAL A 123 9.17 4.83 -8.86
CA VAL A 123 10.42 4.48 -9.55
C VAL A 123 11.65 4.90 -8.73
N LYS A 124 11.62 6.08 -8.14
CA LYS A 124 12.70 6.59 -7.28
C LYS A 124 12.88 5.69 -6.06
N ILE A 125 11.77 5.34 -5.39
CA ILE A 125 11.78 4.47 -4.22
C ILE A 125 12.36 3.09 -4.58
N LEU A 126 11.92 2.51 -5.68
CA LEU A 126 12.43 1.22 -6.14
C LEU A 126 13.94 1.29 -6.46
N LYS A 127 14.41 2.34 -7.11
CA LYS A 127 15.84 2.55 -7.37
C LYS A 127 16.65 2.61 -6.08
N GLU A 128 16.17 3.34 -5.09
CA GLU A 128 16.83 3.41 -3.77
C GLU A 128 16.93 2.04 -3.11
N GLU A 129 15.87 1.24 -3.15
CA GLU A 129 15.88 -0.11 -2.57
C GLU A 129 16.79 -1.08 -3.36
N LEU A 130 16.84 -0.97 -4.68
CA LEU A 130 17.78 -1.74 -5.51
C LEU A 130 19.22 -1.41 -5.17
N ILE A 131 19.56 -0.12 -5.00
CA ILE A 131 20.90 0.32 -4.61
C ILE A 131 21.28 -0.26 -3.23
N LYS A 132 20.35 -0.30 -2.26
CA LYS A 132 20.58 -0.93 -0.96
C LYS A 132 20.91 -2.42 -1.07
N GLN A 133 20.42 -3.09 -2.10
CA GLN A 133 20.74 -4.49 -2.39
C GLN A 133 22.02 -4.67 -3.22
N GLY A 134 22.77 -3.61 -3.45
CA GLY A 134 24.00 -3.65 -4.22
C GLY A 134 23.80 -3.67 -5.74
N ILE A 135 22.59 -3.40 -6.22
CA ILE A 135 22.28 -3.34 -7.65
C ILE A 135 22.40 -1.89 -8.10
N GLN A 136 23.30 -1.63 -9.08
CA GLN A 136 23.44 -0.31 -9.66
C GLN A 136 22.33 -0.05 -10.68
N VAL A 137 21.66 1.07 -10.52
CA VAL A 137 20.58 1.50 -11.40
C VAL A 137 20.93 2.89 -11.96
N LYS A 138 20.86 3.00 -13.27
CA LYS A 138 21.08 4.27 -13.96
C LYS A 138 19.79 5.11 -14.06
#